data_0c07ca3b0e0d07031908f4c12e3fea50
#
_entry.id   0c07ca3b0e0d07031908f4c12e3fea50
#
_cell.length_a   1.000
_cell.length_b   1.000
_cell.length_c   1.000
_cell.angle_alpha   90.00
_cell.angle_beta   90.00
_cell.angle_gamma   90.00
#
_symmetry.space_group_name_H-M   'P 1'
#
loop_
_entity.id
_entity.type
_entity.pdbx_description
1 polymer ?
#
loop_
_entity_poly.entity_id
_entity_poly.type
_entity_poly.pdbx_seq_one_letter_code
_entity_poly.pdbx_strand_id
1 'polypeptide(L)'
;MPGLSDGYDEAKGFSVRILIVGGTSSLAQALKPVLSEFAEVMTAGRAGCDVYLDLSDREKDIELPKGIDVVINTAAHFGGNSFEEMFEAETVNVLGALKVCQVCKTARVRHLVHISSTSAYVGVTSDYYGIYALSKRHSDEAVKLFCSSFNLSCTILRPSQIYGNENIFRKHQPFLYAAIDKAEKSEDITIHGANDALRNYIHIGDFTKIISAVVIKQVEGLYACTNPIDIRLSQIANAAIEAFCSSGRVIFLKDMEDIQDNVFPYDDSLYRTIEYFPQISIEEGVKRIAAYRLSQS
;
A
#
# COMPACT_ATOMS: atom_id res chain seq x y z
N MET A 1 -15.10 -5.24 -25.13
CA MET A 1 -15.59 -4.81 -23.84
C MET A 1 -17.04 -4.34 -23.96
N PRO A 2 -18.03 -5.06 -23.53
CA PRO A 2 -19.38 -4.55 -23.38
C PRO A 2 -19.69 -4.43 -21.89
N GLY A 3 -20.13 -3.25 -21.42
CA GLY A 3 -20.71 -3.10 -20.08
C GLY A 3 -20.27 -1.91 -19.24
N LEU A 4 -19.68 -0.84 -19.80
CA LEU A 4 -19.34 0.39 -19.06
C LEU A 4 -20.22 1.59 -19.47
N SER A 5 -21.36 1.39 -20.18
CA SER A 5 -22.12 2.51 -20.77
C SER A 5 -23.34 2.98 -20.00
N ASP A 6 -23.72 2.37 -18.88
CA ASP A 6 -24.97 2.71 -18.20
C ASP A 6 -24.74 3.56 -16.94
N GLY A 7 -24.24 4.79 -17.10
CA GLY A 7 -24.11 5.75 -16.00
C GLY A 7 -23.22 6.97 -16.25
N TYR A 8 -22.63 7.07 -17.40
CA TYR A 8 -21.84 8.25 -17.76
C TYR A 8 -22.71 9.27 -18.46
N ASP A 9 -23.10 10.31 -17.76
CA ASP A 9 -23.67 11.51 -18.35
C ASP A 9 -22.49 12.36 -18.89
N GLU A 10 -22.18 12.25 -20.17
CA GLU A 10 -21.09 12.94 -20.86
C GLU A 10 -21.15 14.48 -20.76
N ALA A 11 -22.24 15.03 -20.21
CA ALA A 11 -22.48 16.49 -20.12
C ALA A 11 -22.01 17.13 -18.82
N LYS A 12 -21.54 16.38 -17.79
CA LYS A 12 -21.26 16.94 -16.45
C LYS A 12 -19.86 16.78 -15.91
N GLY A 13 -18.87 16.35 -16.66
CA GLY A 13 -17.52 16.12 -16.13
C GLY A 13 -17.53 15.25 -14.86
N PHE A 14 -16.72 14.27 -14.72
CA PHE A 14 -16.59 13.21 -13.70
C PHE A 14 -17.81 12.96 -12.81
N SER A 15 -18.47 11.81 -13.00
CA SER A 15 -19.64 11.42 -12.21
C SER A 15 -19.29 10.89 -10.81
N VAL A 16 -18.03 10.51 -10.56
CA VAL A 16 -17.56 9.91 -9.30
C VAL A 16 -16.60 10.86 -8.57
N ARG A 17 -16.85 11.07 -7.27
CA ARG A 17 -15.99 11.88 -6.39
C ARG A 17 -15.31 11.00 -5.37
N ILE A 18 -13.99 11.03 -5.33
CA ILE A 18 -13.15 10.20 -4.46
C ILE A 18 -12.41 11.08 -3.46
N LEU A 19 -12.41 10.68 -2.18
CA LEU A 19 -11.58 11.28 -1.15
C LEU A 19 -10.51 10.28 -0.71
N ILE A 20 -9.23 10.68 -0.80
CA ILE A 20 -8.11 9.88 -0.29
C ILE A 20 -7.72 10.43 1.09
N VAL A 21 -7.97 9.66 2.15
CA VAL A 21 -7.53 9.96 3.51
C VAL A 21 -6.08 9.49 3.69
N GLY A 22 -5.26 10.34 4.32
CA GLY A 22 -3.79 10.16 4.34
C GLY A 22 -3.15 10.69 3.05
N GLY A 23 -3.67 11.81 2.52
CA GLY A 23 -3.35 12.37 1.20
C GLY A 23 -1.88 12.71 0.94
N THR A 24 -1.04 12.80 1.99
CA THR A 24 0.43 12.98 1.85
C THR A 24 1.21 11.66 1.86
N SER A 25 0.53 10.51 2.02
CA SER A 25 1.21 9.21 1.97
C SER A 25 1.78 8.92 0.57
N SER A 26 2.81 8.09 0.51
CA SER A 26 3.41 7.64 -0.76
C SER A 26 2.36 7.02 -1.70
N LEU A 27 1.46 6.23 -1.12
CA LEU A 27 0.39 5.60 -1.87
C LEU A 27 -0.63 6.62 -2.40
N ALA A 28 -1.04 7.59 -1.58
CA ALA A 28 -1.98 8.64 -2.00
C ALA A 28 -1.42 9.48 -3.15
N GLN A 29 -0.13 9.84 -3.09
CA GLN A 29 0.55 10.59 -4.14
C GLN A 29 0.60 9.81 -5.47
N ALA A 30 0.80 8.49 -5.42
CA ALA A 30 0.78 7.65 -6.61
C ALA A 30 -0.65 7.39 -7.13
N LEU A 31 -1.65 7.33 -6.24
CA LEU A 31 -3.05 7.09 -6.61
C LEU A 31 -3.73 8.30 -7.24
N LYS A 32 -3.49 9.50 -6.73
CA LYS A 32 -4.20 10.72 -7.15
C LYS A 32 -4.18 10.91 -8.67
N PRO A 33 -3.02 10.86 -9.36
CA PRO A 33 -3.00 11.03 -10.82
C PRO A 33 -3.77 9.94 -11.57
N VAL A 34 -3.66 8.67 -11.13
CA VAL A 34 -4.31 7.54 -11.79
C VAL A 34 -5.84 7.61 -11.65
N LEU A 35 -6.34 7.93 -10.47
CA LEU A 35 -7.78 8.07 -10.22
C LEU A 35 -8.36 9.32 -10.90
N SER A 36 -7.56 10.37 -11.06
CA SER A 36 -7.99 11.62 -11.71
C SER A 36 -8.24 11.46 -13.20
N GLU A 37 -7.85 10.34 -13.80
CA GLU A 37 -8.18 10.02 -15.19
C GLU A 37 -9.70 9.76 -15.40
N PHE A 38 -10.42 9.36 -14.34
CA PHE A 38 -11.84 8.99 -14.44
C PHE A 38 -12.73 9.52 -13.31
N ALA A 39 -12.17 10.25 -12.32
CA ALA A 39 -12.91 10.75 -11.15
C ALA A 39 -12.41 12.13 -10.71
N GLU A 40 -13.25 12.88 -10.00
CA GLU A 40 -12.82 14.05 -9.21
C GLU A 40 -12.15 13.55 -7.93
N VAL A 41 -10.87 13.83 -7.72
CA VAL A 41 -10.09 13.31 -6.60
C VAL A 41 -9.66 14.43 -5.65
N MET A 42 -10.13 14.33 -4.41
CA MET A 42 -9.71 15.18 -3.29
C MET A 42 -8.83 14.38 -2.31
N THR A 43 -8.01 15.09 -1.56
CA THR A 43 -7.15 14.51 -0.52
C THR A 43 -7.51 15.07 0.85
N ALA A 44 -7.38 14.25 1.90
CA ALA A 44 -7.58 14.66 3.28
C ALA A 44 -6.38 14.28 4.15
N GLY A 45 -5.97 15.20 5.03
CA GLY A 45 -4.82 15.00 5.93
C GLY A 45 -4.47 16.26 6.72
N ARG A 46 -3.40 16.17 7.52
CA ARG A 46 -3.00 17.26 8.43
C ARG A 46 -2.40 18.49 7.74
N ALA A 47 -1.76 18.29 6.60
CA ALA A 47 -1.15 19.39 5.85
C ALA A 47 -1.09 19.05 4.35
N GLY A 48 -1.07 20.05 3.48
CA GLY A 48 -0.90 19.87 2.05
C GLY A 48 -2.01 19.08 1.35
N CYS A 49 -3.21 19.03 1.95
CA CYS A 49 -4.39 18.32 1.44
C CYS A 49 -5.54 19.29 1.19
N ASP A 50 -6.49 18.87 0.35
CA ASP A 50 -7.67 19.67 0.01
C ASP A 50 -8.63 19.82 1.22
N VAL A 51 -8.63 18.84 2.13
CA VAL A 51 -9.43 18.80 3.36
C VAL A 51 -8.51 18.58 4.55
N TYR A 52 -8.66 19.42 5.60
CA TYR A 52 -7.95 19.16 6.86
C TYR A 52 -8.59 17.99 7.60
N LEU A 53 -7.78 17.00 7.95
CA LEU A 53 -8.22 15.83 8.70
C LEU A 53 -7.07 15.29 9.56
N ASP A 54 -7.25 15.32 10.89
CA ASP A 54 -6.36 14.68 11.84
C ASP A 54 -7.04 13.48 12.50
N LEU A 55 -6.55 12.28 12.21
CA LEU A 55 -7.12 11.05 12.78
C LEU A 55 -6.70 10.82 14.23
N SER A 56 -5.64 11.49 14.71
CA SER A 56 -5.21 11.42 16.11
C SER A 56 -5.99 12.34 17.03
N ASP A 57 -6.62 13.39 16.50
CA ASP A 57 -7.47 14.30 17.25
C ASP A 57 -8.82 13.63 17.59
N ARG A 58 -9.03 13.32 18.87
CA ARG A 58 -10.22 12.60 19.35
C ARG A 58 -11.46 13.48 19.52
N GLU A 59 -11.28 14.76 19.67
CA GLU A 59 -12.34 15.69 20.05
C GLU A 59 -12.99 16.35 18.83
N LYS A 60 -12.26 16.42 17.72
CA LYS A 60 -12.74 17.11 16.54
C LYS A 60 -13.63 16.22 15.69
N ASP A 61 -14.83 16.68 15.45
CA ASP A 61 -15.72 16.09 14.46
C ASP A 61 -15.13 16.24 13.06
N ILE A 62 -15.26 15.18 12.27
CA ILE A 62 -14.80 15.15 10.89
C ILE A 62 -16.03 15.35 10.01
N GLU A 63 -16.00 16.39 9.18
CA GLU A 63 -16.99 16.58 8.12
C GLU A 63 -16.36 16.35 6.76
N LEU A 64 -16.98 15.51 5.95
CA LEU A 64 -16.56 15.31 4.57
C LEU A 64 -17.21 16.36 3.65
N PRO A 65 -16.54 16.74 2.56
CA PRO A 65 -17.19 17.47 1.47
C PRO A 65 -18.43 16.72 0.99
N LYS A 66 -19.47 17.47 0.63
CA LYS A 66 -20.72 16.86 0.13
C LYS A 66 -20.47 16.11 -1.18
N GLY A 67 -21.17 15.00 -1.35
CA GLY A 67 -21.17 14.24 -2.60
C GLY A 67 -19.91 13.39 -2.83
N ILE A 68 -19.17 13.04 -1.78
CA ILE A 68 -18.12 12.02 -1.88
C ILE A 68 -18.79 10.66 -2.06
N ASP A 69 -18.42 9.96 -3.13
CA ASP A 69 -18.93 8.63 -3.46
C ASP A 69 -18.07 7.51 -2.88
N VAL A 70 -16.75 7.69 -2.94
CA VAL A 70 -15.77 6.69 -2.47
C VAL A 70 -14.75 7.35 -1.56
N VAL A 71 -14.44 6.69 -0.46
CA VAL A 71 -13.32 7.05 0.42
C VAL A 71 -12.25 5.98 0.33
N ILE A 72 -11.00 6.38 0.12
CA ILE A 72 -9.83 5.49 0.16
C ILE A 72 -9.00 5.87 1.37
N ASN A 73 -8.97 5.03 2.39
CA ASN A 73 -8.18 5.26 3.59
C ASN A 73 -6.77 4.68 3.44
N THR A 74 -5.80 5.54 3.14
CA THR A 74 -4.38 5.20 3.04
C THR A 74 -3.58 5.59 4.29
N ALA A 75 -4.24 6.21 5.28
CA ALA A 75 -3.56 6.66 6.49
C ALA A 75 -3.02 5.48 7.28
N ALA A 76 -1.77 5.60 7.73
CA ALA A 76 -1.13 4.60 8.57
C ALA A 76 -0.01 5.23 9.39
N HIS A 77 0.16 4.71 10.61
CA HIS A 77 1.33 4.93 11.46
C HIS A 77 2.08 3.61 11.61
N PHE A 78 3.39 3.61 11.35
CA PHE A 78 4.19 2.37 11.38
C PHE A 78 4.55 1.93 12.80
N GLY A 79 4.34 2.82 13.79
CA GLY A 79 4.69 2.56 15.17
C GLY A 79 6.20 2.56 15.42
N GLY A 80 6.57 1.91 16.50
CA GLY A 80 7.93 1.73 16.99
C GLY A 80 7.89 0.91 18.27
N ASN A 81 8.92 1.01 19.09
CA ASN A 81 9.07 0.20 20.30
C ASN A 81 8.80 0.99 21.60
N SER A 82 8.60 2.30 21.54
CA SER A 82 8.20 3.11 22.69
C SER A 82 6.68 3.03 22.94
N PHE A 83 6.26 3.34 24.16
CA PHE A 83 4.86 3.43 24.51
C PHE A 83 4.11 4.44 23.61
N GLU A 84 4.70 5.59 23.40
CA GLU A 84 4.13 6.68 22.62
C GLU A 84 3.93 6.25 21.15
N GLU A 85 4.90 5.58 20.56
CA GLU A 85 4.81 5.05 19.20
C GLU A 85 3.77 3.94 19.06
N MET A 86 3.68 3.05 20.06
CA MET A 86 2.65 2.01 20.10
C MET A 86 1.25 2.63 20.25
N PHE A 87 1.11 3.59 21.14
CA PHE A 87 -0.15 4.30 21.38
C PHE A 87 -0.61 5.08 20.14
N GLU A 88 0.30 5.76 19.46
CA GLU A 88 0.00 6.49 18.22
C GLU A 88 -0.38 5.54 17.09
N ALA A 89 0.26 4.38 16.97
CA ALA A 89 -0.09 3.37 16.00
C ALA A 89 -1.54 2.87 16.17
N GLU A 90 -1.96 2.53 17.39
CA GLU A 90 -3.35 2.13 17.67
C GLU A 90 -4.31 3.31 17.45
N THR A 91 -3.92 4.53 17.85
CA THR A 91 -4.75 5.73 17.69
C THR A 91 -5.02 6.02 16.22
N VAL A 92 -4.01 6.01 15.36
CA VAL A 92 -4.17 6.33 13.94
C VAL A 92 -4.74 5.16 13.16
N ASN A 93 -4.19 3.95 13.35
CA ASN A 93 -4.54 2.80 12.52
C ASN A 93 -5.91 2.20 12.87
N VAL A 94 -6.30 2.21 14.15
CA VAL A 94 -7.54 1.58 14.61
C VAL A 94 -8.63 2.60 14.89
N LEU A 95 -8.40 3.51 15.84
CA LEU A 95 -9.41 4.52 16.19
C LEU A 95 -9.63 5.50 15.04
N GLY A 96 -8.56 5.89 14.33
CA GLY A 96 -8.65 6.71 13.13
C GLY A 96 -9.43 6.04 12.01
N ALA A 97 -9.22 4.72 11.78
CA ALA A 97 -9.99 3.98 10.79
C ALA A 97 -11.48 3.89 11.15
N LEU A 98 -11.83 3.70 12.43
CA LEU A 98 -13.23 3.75 12.89
C LEU A 98 -13.86 5.14 12.70
N LYS A 99 -13.10 6.21 12.93
CA LYS A 99 -13.56 7.58 12.61
C LYS A 99 -13.86 7.71 11.11
N VAL A 100 -12.97 7.22 10.23
CA VAL A 100 -13.23 7.22 8.78
C VAL A 100 -14.51 6.45 8.45
N CYS A 101 -14.72 5.27 9.03
CA CYS A 101 -15.96 4.50 8.86
C CYS A 101 -17.20 5.29 9.30
N GLN A 102 -17.15 5.93 10.48
CA GLN A 102 -18.27 6.73 11.01
C GLN A 102 -18.60 7.91 10.08
N VAL A 103 -17.59 8.58 9.58
CA VAL A 103 -17.77 9.72 8.66
C VAL A 103 -18.34 9.26 7.32
N CYS A 104 -17.85 8.14 6.79
CA CYS A 104 -18.40 7.52 5.57
C CYS A 104 -19.89 7.20 5.73
N LYS A 105 -20.27 6.60 6.87
CA LYS A 105 -21.68 6.31 7.18
C LYS A 105 -22.52 7.60 7.24
N THR A 106 -22.05 8.61 7.97
CA THR A 106 -22.77 9.88 8.15
C THR A 106 -22.95 10.64 6.84
N ALA A 107 -21.90 10.68 6.02
CA ALA A 107 -21.90 11.32 4.70
C ALA A 107 -22.58 10.47 3.61
N ARG A 108 -23.03 9.25 3.93
CA ARG A 108 -23.62 8.28 2.98
C ARG A 108 -22.71 7.97 1.82
N VAL A 109 -21.40 7.80 2.12
CA VAL A 109 -20.42 7.32 1.14
C VAL A 109 -20.83 5.95 0.64
N ARG A 110 -20.75 5.74 -0.67
CA ARG A 110 -21.20 4.48 -1.29
C ARG A 110 -20.23 3.33 -1.06
N HIS A 111 -18.92 3.60 -1.01
CA HIS A 111 -17.91 2.57 -0.85
C HIS A 111 -16.68 3.08 -0.10
N LEU A 112 -16.18 2.26 0.85
CA LEU A 112 -14.93 2.49 1.56
C LEU A 112 -13.87 1.49 1.07
N VAL A 113 -12.71 1.99 0.63
CA VAL A 113 -11.52 1.16 0.40
C VAL A 113 -10.54 1.41 1.54
N HIS A 114 -10.33 0.41 2.40
CA HIS A 114 -9.38 0.49 3.52
C HIS A 114 -8.06 -0.20 3.17
N ILE A 115 -6.96 0.54 3.22
CA ILE A 115 -5.63 0.00 2.94
C ILE A 115 -5.01 -0.53 4.23
N SER A 116 -4.96 -1.84 4.32
CA SER A 116 -4.30 -2.59 5.37
C SER A 116 -2.87 -3.00 4.97
N SER A 117 -2.42 -4.18 5.37
CA SER A 117 -1.11 -4.77 5.03
C SER A 117 -1.14 -6.27 5.21
N THR A 118 -0.34 -7.01 4.43
CA THR A 118 -0.06 -8.44 4.74
C THR A 118 0.58 -8.62 6.11
N SER A 119 1.17 -7.58 6.71
CA SER A 119 1.65 -7.62 8.09
C SER A 119 0.56 -8.03 9.10
N ALA A 120 -0.73 -7.79 8.79
CA ALA A 120 -1.84 -8.27 9.63
C ALA A 120 -1.91 -9.81 9.76
N TYR A 121 -1.26 -10.57 8.87
CA TYR A 121 -1.14 -12.04 8.97
C TYR A 121 0.01 -12.49 9.87
N VAL A 122 0.98 -11.60 10.19
CA VAL A 122 2.21 -11.96 10.91
C VAL A 122 1.87 -12.47 12.31
N GLY A 123 2.32 -13.68 12.62
CA GLY A 123 2.12 -14.31 13.93
C GLY A 123 3.09 -13.78 15.00
N VAL A 124 2.75 -14.02 16.28
CA VAL A 124 3.52 -13.53 17.44
C VAL A 124 4.93 -14.10 17.55
N THR A 125 5.21 -15.19 16.86
CA THR A 125 6.53 -15.86 16.85
C THR A 125 7.45 -15.38 15.73
N SER A 126 6.98 -14.47 14.87
CA SER A 126 7.76 -13.94 13.76
C SER A 126 8.59 -12.73 14.19
N ASP A 127 9.80 -12.60 13.63
CA ASP A 127 10.68 -11.43 13.82
C ASP A 127 10.04 -10.14 13.28
N TYR A 128 9.05 -10.26 12.39
CA TYR A 128 8.30 -9.13 11.83
C TYR A 128 7.07 -8.74 12.65
N TYR A 129 6.82 -9.45 13.79
CA TYR A 129 5.71 -9.10 14.65
C TYR A 129 6.04 -7.87 15.50
N GLY A 130 5.15 -6.91 15.47
CA GLY A 130 5.28 -5.67 16.23
C GLY A 130 3.96 -4.90 16.20
N ILE A 131 3.99 -3.69 16.78
CA ILE A 131 2.78 -2.87 16.90
C ILE A 131 2.12 -2.55 15.55
N TYR A 132 2.90 -2.41 14.47
CA TYR A 132 2.35 -2.21 13.15
C TYR A 132 1.49 -3.41 12.69
N ALA A 133 2.02 -4.62 12.82
CA ALA A 133 1.32 -5.85 12.46
C ALA A 133 0.03 -6.01 13.29
N LEU A 134 0.15 -5.77 14.59
CA LEU A 134 -0.97 -5.87 15.53
C LEU A 134 -2.05 -4.83 15.24
N SER A 135 -1.69 -3.55 15.11
CA SER A 135 -2.64 -2.47 14.85
C SER A 135 -3.33 -2.60 13.48
N LYS A 136 -2.64 -3.13 12.45
CA LYS A 136 -3.28 -3.43 11.16
C LYS A 136 -4.31 -4.57 11.27
N ARG A 137 -4.02 -5.61 12.06
CA ARG A 137 -4.99 -6.68 12.37
C ARG A 137 -6.20 -6.14 13.13
N HIS A 138 -5.98 -5.36 14.20
CA HIS A 138 -7.06 -4.71 14.97
C HIS A 138 -7.91 -3.80 14.08
N SER A 139 -7.27 -3.02 13.20
CA SER A 139 -7.95 -2.15 12.25
C SER A 139 -8.87 -2.94 11.31
N ASP A 140 -8.39 -4.05 10.73
CA ASP A 140 -9.17 -4.86 9.82
C ASP A 140 -10.42 -5.44 10.50
N GLU A 141 -10.26 -5.96 11.71
CA GLU A 141 -11.37 -6.51 12.50
C GLU A 141 -12.38 -5.43 12.87
N ALA A 142 -11.90 -4.26 13.32
CA ALA A 142 -12.75 -3.14 13.69
C ALA A 142 -13.52 -2.55 12.49
N VAL A 143 -12.84 -2.34 11.36
CA VAL A 143 -13.45 -1.85 10.11
C VAL A 143 -14.49 -2.84 9.59
N LYS A 144 -14.14 -4.14 9.54
CA LYS A 144 -15.06 -5.21 9.09
C LYS A 144 -16.32 -5.25 9.96
N LEU A 145 -16.15 -5.22 11.30
CA LEU A 145 -17.27 -5.22 12.23
C LEU A 145 -18.15 -3.99 12.05
N PHE A 146 -17.57 -2.79 11.96
CA PHE A 146 -18.32 -1.57 11.74
C PHE A 146 -19.11 -1.60 10.43
N CYS A 147 -18.43 -1.93 9.32
CA CYS A 147 -19.06 -1.95 8.00
C CYS A 147 -20.22 -2.94 7.93
N SER A 148 -20.06 -4.14 8.50
CA SER A 148 -21.15 -5.13 8.57
C SER A 148 -22.31 -4.68 9.47
N SER A 149 -22.03 -4.02 10.61
CA SER A 149 -23.06 -3.56 11.55
C SER A 149 -23.90 -2.39 11.01
N PHE A 150 -23.32 -1.60 10.12
CA PHE A 150 -23.95 -0.38 9.61
C PHE A 150 -24.24 -0.41 8.11
N ASN A 151 -24.10 -1.57 7.45
CA ASN A 151 -24.33 -1.75 6.02
C ASN A 151 -23.52 -0.75 5.16
N LEU A 152 -22.25 -0.51 5.52
CA LEU A 152 -21.31 0.27 4.72
C LEU A 152 -20.54 -0.66 3.80
N SER A 153 -20.69 -0.51 2.48
CA SER A 153 -19.93 -1.26 1.49
C SER A 153 -18.43 -0.99 1.68
N CYS A 154 -17.61 -2.04 1.77
CA CYS A 154 -16.18 -1.91 2.11
C CYS A 154 -15.32 -2.96 1.44
N THR A 155 -14.15 -2.52 0.94
CA THR A 155 -13.03 -3.40 0.58
C THR A 155 -11.87 -3.15 1.52
N ILE A 156 -11.32 -4.20 2.10
CA ILE A 156 -10.05 -4.16 2.85
C ILE A 156 -8.97 -4.79 1.99
N LEU A 157 -7.93 -4.04 1.65
CA LEU A 157 -6.81 -4.50 0.84
C LEU A 157 -5.56 -4.67 1.70
N ARG A 158 -4.96 -5.85 1.69
CA ARG A 158 -3.70 -6.19 2.37
C ARG A 158 -2.56 -6.30 1.35
N PRO A 159 -1.96 -5.19 0.93
CA PRO A 159 -0.79 -5.26 0.04
C PRO A 159 0.41 -5.90 0.73
N SER A 160 1.23 -6.59 -0.05
CA SER A 160 2.60 -6.96 0.33
C SER A 160 3.51 -5.71 0.32
N GLN A 161 4.82 -5.91 0.33
CA GLN A 161 5.79 -4.81 0.34
C GLN A 161 5.67 -3.95 -0.92
N ILE A 162 5.06 -2.76 -0.80
CA ILE A 162 4.89 -1.84 -1.92
C ILE A 162 6.22 -1.15 -2.22
N TYR A 163 6.60 -1.11 -3.50
CA TYR A 163 7.76 -0.36 -3.99
C TYR A 163 7.44 0.36 -5.30
N GLY A 164 8.27 1.33 -5.68
CA GLY A 164 8.07 2.10 -6.91
C GLY A 164 9.29 2.95 -7.25
N ASN A 165 9.16 3.80 -8.27
CA ASN A 165 10.24 4.62 -8.79
C ASN A 165 10.62 5.80 -7.87
N GLU A 166 9.73 6.15 -6.94
CA GLU A 166 9.87 7.31 -6.06
C GLU A 166 10.70 7.01 -4.82
N ASN A 167 11.62 7.88 -4.45
CA ASN A 167 12.39 7.78 -3.21
C ASN A 167 11.53 7.75 -1.94
N ILE A 168 10.27 8.16 -2.05
CA ILE A 168 9.30 8.15 -0.94
C ILE A 168 9.01 6.75 -0.40
N PHE A 169 9.23 5.68 -1.19
CA PHE A 169 9.08 4.28 -0.73
C PHE A 169 10.31 3.75 0.01
N ARG A 170 11.46 4.42 -0.09
CA ARG A 170 12.75 3.98 0.43
C ARG A 170 12.72 3.57 1.91
N LYS A 171 12.14 4.40 2.77
CA LYS A 171 12.11 4.16 4.23
C LYS A 171 11.36 2.88 4.64
N HIS A 172 10.48 2.37 3.75
CA HIS A 172 9.67 1.19 4.01
C HIS A 172 10.23 -0.08 3.38
N GLN A 173 11.23 0.06 2.48
CA GLN A 173 11.87 -1.06 1.77
C GLN A 173 13.40 -0.92 1.81
N PRO A 174 14.00 -0.97 3.03
CA PRO A 174 15.41 -0.61 3.20
C PRO A 174 16.36 -1.50 2.41
N PHE A 175 16.13 -2.83 2.37
CA PHE A 175 17.00 -3.73 1.62
C PHE A 175 16.96 -3.45 0.11
N LEU A 176 15.76 -3.33 -0.46
CA LEU A 176 15.59 -3.11 -1.91
C LEU A 176 16.33 -1.83 -2.35
N TYR A 177 16.12 -0.73 -1.66
CA TYR A 177 16.74 0.54 -2.05
C TYR A 177 18.24 0.60 -1.71
N ALA A 178 18.69 -0.09 -0.65
CA ALA A 178 20.12 -0.21 -0.37
C ALA A 178 20.84 -1.04 -1.45
N ALA A 179 20.21 -2.11 -1.94
CA ALA A 179 20.74 -2.91 -3.05
C ALA A 179 20.86 -2.07 -4.33
N ILE A 180 19.84 -1.28 -4.63
CA ILE A 180 19.85 -0.36 -5.78
C ILE A 180 20.96 0.71 -5.63
N ASP A 181 21.13 1.30 -4.45
CA ASP A 181 22.19 2.31 -4.19
C ASP A 181 23.59 1.75 -4.37
N LYS A 182 23.81 0.51 -3.90
CA LYS A 182 25.08 -0.17 -4.06
C LYS A 182 25.36 -0.54 -5.50
N ALA A 183 24.35 -1.05 -6.21
CA ALA A 183 24.48 -1.37 -7.62
C ALA A 183 24.83 -0.14 -8.47
N GLU A 184 24.17 1.00 -8.24
CA GLU A 184 24.45 2.28 -8.91
C GLU A 184 25.91 2.74 -8.72
N LYS A 185 26.51 2.43 -7.56
CA LYS A 185 27.91 2.74 -7.24
C LYS A 185 28.90 1.64 -7.61
N SER A 186 28.43 0.55 -8.20
CA SER A 186 29.26 -0.66 -8.46
C SER A 186 29.90 -1.25 -7.20
N GLU A 187 29.19 -1.18 -6.06
CA GLU A 187 29.58 -1.79 -4.79
C GLU A 187 28.98 -3.18 -4.62
N ASP A 188 29.64 -4.04 -3.83
CA ASP A 188 29.12 -5.36 -3.48
C ASP A 188 27.85 -5.26 -2.60
N ILE A 189 26.85 -6.09 -2.89
CA ILE A 189 25.57 -6.15 -2.15
C ILE A 189 25.65 -7.30 -1.15
N THR A 190 25.56 -6.98 0.14
CA THR A 190 25.66 -7.97 1.21
C THR A 190 24.27 -8.42 1.69
N ILE A 191 24.11 -9.74 1.89
CA ILE A 191 22.93 -10.37 2.49
C ILE A 191 23.41 -11.05 3.78
N HIS A 192 22.72 -10.80 4.91
CA HIS A 192 23.04 -11.42 6.18
C HIS A 192 22.57 -12.89 6.21
N GLY A 193 23.37 -13.74 6.84
CA GLY A 193 23.09 -15.15 7.02
C GLY A 193 23.55 -16.02 5.85
N ALA A 194 23.30 -17.31 5.97
CA ALA A 194 23.57 -18.32 4.95
C ALA A 194 22.37 -18.61 4.05
N ASN A 195 21.17 -18.31 4.51
CA ASN A 195 19.93 -18.47 3.76
C ASN A 195 19.70 -17.31 2.77
N ASP A 196 18.88 -17.58 1.77
CA ASP A 196 18.43 -16.57 0.81
C ASP A 196 16.93 -16.34 1.00
N ALA A 197 16.61 -15.49 1.94
CA ALA A 197 15.25 -15.28 2.44
C ALA A 197 14.27 -14.81 1.34
N LEU A 198 13.05 -15.30 1.41
CA LEU A 198 11.96 -14.96 0.51
C LEU A 198 11.24 -13.69 0.95
N ARG A 199 10.82 -12.92 -0.04
CA ARG A 199 10.01 -11.69 0.09
C ARG A 199 8.91 -11.68 -0.95
N ASN A 200 7.85 -10.93 -0.66
CA ASN A 200 6.84 -10.60 -1.65
C ASN A 200 6.76 -9.10 -1.84
N TYR A 201 6.93 -8.64 -3.07
CA TYR A 201 6.87 -7.23 -3.44
C TYR A 201 5.81 -6.98 -4.51
N ILE A 202 5.01 -5.93 -4.32
CA ILE A 202 4.08 -5.45 -5.33
C ILE A 202 4.51 -4.05 -5.81
N HIS A 203 4.62 -3.89 -7.12
CA HIS A 203 4.97 -2.59 -7.69
C HIS A 203 3.79 -1.61 -7.57
N ILE A 204 4.09 -0.35 -7.22
CA ILE A 204 3.06 0.69 -7.05
C ILE A 204 2.16 0.85 -8.28
N GLY A 205 2.70 0.69 -9.49
CA GLY A 205 1.93 0.77 -10.72
C GLY A 205 0.88 -0.34 -10.87
N ASP A 206 1.13 -1.55 -10.34
CA ASP A 206 0.13 -2.61 -10.30
C ASP A 206 -0.88 -2.33 -9.18
N PHE A 207 -0.41 -1.90 -8.02
CA PHE A 207 -1.30 -1.69 -6.88
C PHE A 207 -2.28 -0.53 -7.11
N THR A 208 -1.85 0.55 -7.78
CA THR A 208 -2.77 1.64 -8.17
C THR A 208 -3.84 1.17 -9.15
N LYS A 209 -3.51 0.30 -10.11
CA LYS A 209 -4.48 -0.30 -11.03
C LYS A 209 -5.47 -1.22 -10.31
N ILE A 210 -4.99 -2.02 -9.34
CA ILE A 210 -5.85 -2.86 -8.50
C ILE A 210 -6.86 -1.98 -7.74
N ILE A 211 -6.40 -0.91 -7.08
CA ILE A 211 -7.29 0.00 -6.35
C ILE A 211 -8.29 0.66 -7.30
N SER A 212 -7.86 1.12 -8.48
CA SER A 212 -8.74 1.71 -9.48
C SER A 212 -9.85 0.74 -9.92
N ALA A 213 -9.50 -0.53 -10.18
CA ALA A 213 -10.46 -1.56 -10.54
C ALA A 213 -11.43 -1.88 -9.39
N VAL A 214 -10.93 -1.91 -8.14
CA VAL A 214 -11.77 -2.07 -6.93
C VAL A 214 -12.77 -0.93 -6.80
N VAL A 215 -12.33 0.32 -7.00
CA VAL A 215 -13.20 1.51 -6.96
C VAL A 215 -14.29 1.45 -8.04
N ILE A 216 -13.92 1.09 -9.26
CA ILE A 216 -14.87 1.00 -10.40
C ILE A 216 -15.88 -0.12 -10.18
N LYS A 217 -15.41 -1.31 -9.77
CA LYS A 217 -16.28 -2.50 -9.60
C LYS A 217 -16.97 -2.56 -8.23
N GLN A 218 -16.57 -1.72 -7.26
CA GLN A 218 -17.07 -1.70 -5.88
C GLN A 218 -17.07 -3.09 -5.23
N VAL A 219 -15.94 -3.80 -5.36
CA VAL A 219 -15.76 -5.17 -4.83
C VAL A 219 -15.76 -5.14 -3.32
N GLU A 220 -16.60 -5.93 -2.67
CA GLU A 220 -16.65 -6.03 -1.21
C GLU A 220 -15.82 -7.22 -0.70
N GLY A 221 -15.18 -7.03 0.45
CA GLY A 221 -14.45 -8.11 1.13
C GLY A 221 -13.08 -7.70 1.64
N LEU A 222 -12.33 -8.70 2.10
CA LEU A 222 -10.96 -8.57 2.56
C LEU A 222 -10.05 -9.42 1.68
N TYR A 223 -9.04 -8.81 1.09
CA TYR A 223 -8.19 -9.46 0.08
C TYR A 223 -6.71 -9.18 0.31
N ALA A 224 -5.88 -10.22 0.14
CA ALA A 224 -4.45 -10.06 0.00
C ALA A 224 -4.12 -9.50 -1.41
N CYS A 225 -3.22 -8.53 -1.46
CA CYS A 225 -2.71 -7.97 -2.72
C CYS A 225 -1.21 -8.27 -2.81
N THR A 226 -0.88 -9.53 -3.11
CA THR A 226 0.48 -10.03 -3.24
C THR A 226 0.83 -10.23 -4.71
N ASN A 227 2.12 -10.14 -5.04
CA ASN A 227 2.60 -10.63 -6.33
C ASN A 227 2.44 -12.16 -6.36
N PRO A 228 2.06 -12.77 -7.50
CA PRO A 228 1.99 -14.23 -7.62
C PRO A 228 3.31 -14.97 -7.33
N ILE A 229 4.43 -14.28 -7.42
CA ILE A 229 5.77 -14.85 -7.28
C ILE A 229 6.47 -14.22 -6.08
N ASP A 230 6.84 -15.06 -5.12
CA ASP A 230 7.79 -14.69 -4.07
C ASP A 230 9.21 -14.68 -4.63
N ILE A 231 10.03 -13.75 -4.15
CA ILE A 231 11.38 -13.53 -4.67
C ILE A 231 12.41 -13.61 -3.56
N ARG A 232 13.60 -14.08 -3.90
CA ARG A 232 14.74 -14.14 -3.00
C ARG A 232 15.45 -12.79 -2.89
N LEU A 233 16.10 -12.54 -1.75
CA LEU A 233 16.91 -11.33 -1.59
C LEU A 233 18.01 -11.24 -2.65
N SER A 234 18.63 -12.37 -3.02
CA SER A 234 19.63 -12.42 -4.11
C SER A 234 19.05 -12.04 -5.47
N GLN A 235 17.80 -12.38 -5.76
CA GLN A 235 17.15 -11.99 -7.02
C GLN A 235 16.96 -10.47 -7.10
N ILE A 236 16.59 -9.83 -5.98
CA ILE A 236 16.50 -8.35 -5.89
C ILE A 236 17.88 -7.73 -6.14
N ALA A 237 18.91 -8.25 -5.49
CA ALA A 237 20.28 -7.77 -5.63
C ALA A 237 20.80 -7.93 -7.07
N ASN A 238 20.56 -9.09 -7.69
CA ASN A 238 20.97 -9.35 -9.07
C ASN A 238 20.21 -8.48 -10.07
N ALA A 239 18.90 -8.25 -9.85
CA ALA A 239 18.11 -7.32 -10.67
C ALA A 239 18.68 -5.89 -10.61
N ALA A 240 19.14 -5.43 -9.42
CA ALA A 240 19.80 -4.15 -9.28
C ALA A 240 21.15 -4.09 -10.02
N ILE A 241 22.00 -5.13 -9.86
CA ILE A 241 23.29 -5.25 -10.57
C ILE A 241 23.06 -5.17 -12.08
N GLU A 242 22.12 -5.94 -12.60
CA GLU A 242 21.79 -5.97 -14.03
C GLU A 242 21.29 -4.61 -14.54
N ALA A 243 20.37 -3.98 -13.79
CA ALA A 243 19.74 -2.72 -14.20
C ALA A 243 20.74 -1.55 -14.31
N PHE A 244 21.81 -1.54 -13.49
CA PHE A 244 22.86 -0.53 -13.51
C PHE A 244 24.13 -0.97 -14.25
N CYS A 245 24.16 -2.16 -14.86
CA CYS A 245 25.38 -2.74 -15.43
C CYS A 245 26.55 -2.73 -14.44
N SER A 246 26.26 -2.99 -13.17
CA SER A 246 27.19 -2.88 -12.04
C SER A 246 28.25 -3.98 -12.07
N SER A 247 29.47 -3.66 -11.67
CA SER A 247 30.55 -4.66 -11.45
C SER A 247 30.50 -5.30 -10.05
N GLY A 248 29.60 -4.83 -9.16
CA GLY A 248 29.39 -5.39 -7.83
C GLY A 248 28.87 -6.85 -7.87
N ARG A 249 29.01 -7.54 -6.75
CA ARG A 249 28.60 -8.93 -6.59
C ARG A 249 27.67 -9.09 -5.38
N VAL A 250 26.89 -10.15 -5.37
CA VAL A 250 26.09 -10.54 -4.19
C VAL A 250 26.96 -11.38 -3.26
N ILE A 251 27.05 -10.97 -1.98
CA ILE A 251 27.88 -11.63 -0.96
C ILE A 251 27.01 -11.99 0.24
N PHE A 252 26.98 -13.28 0.61
CA PHE A 252 26.32 -13.77 1.82
C PHE A 252 27.28 -13.72 3.00
N LEU A 253 26.88 -12.99 4.06
CA LEU A 253 27.64 -12.90 5.32
C LEU A 253 27.23 -14.06 6.23
N LYS A 254 27.77 -15.24 5.99
CA LYS A 254 27.37 -16.51 6.61
C LYS A 254 27.56 -16.56 8.13
N ASP A 255 28.39 -15.70 8.68
CA ASP A 255 28.64 -15.58 10.13
C ASP A 255 27.60 -14.70 10.84
N MET A 256 26.69 -14.07 10.08
CA MET A 256 25.56 -13.30 10.59
C MET A 256 24.32 -14.20 10.72
N GLU A 257 23.36 -13.77 11.54
CA GLU A 257 22.08 -14.47 11.69
C GLU A 257 21.31 -14.54 10.36
N ASP A 258 20.65 -15.66 10.14
CA ASP A 258 19.76 -15.86 8.99
C ASP A 258 18.56 -14.92 9.04
N ILE A 259 18.16 -14.42 7.89
CA ILE A 259 16.98 -13.55 7.76
C ILE A 259 15.75 -14.42 7.56
N GLN A 260 14.72 -14.23 8.39
CA GLN A 260 13.46 -14.97 8.26
C GLN A 260 12.73 -14.61 6.94
N ASP A 261 12.05 -15.59 6.35
CA ASP A 261 11.13 -15.36 5.22
C ASP A 261 9.98 -14.42 5.62
N ASN A 262 9.56 -13.58 4.68
CA ASN A 262 8.40 -12.70 4.86
C ASN A 262 7.49 -12.81 3.63
N VAL A 263 6.76 -13.91 3.60
CA VAL A 263 5.84 -14.28 2.51
C VAL A 263 4.51 -14.74 3.09
N PHE A 264 3.49 -14.72 2.27
CA PHE A 264 2.11 -14.99 2.69
C PHE A 264 1.42 -15.88 1.66
N PRO A 265 0.39 -16.66 2.07
CA PRO A 265 -0.39 -17.45 1.12
C PRO A 265 -0.93 -16.59 -0.02
N TYR A 266 -0.74 -17.07 -1.25
CA TYR A 266 -1.26 -16.42 -2.43
C TYR A 266 -2.77 -16.67 -2.57
N ASP A 267 -3.54 -15.61 -2.79
CA ASP A 267 -4.96 -15.63 -3.08
C ASP A 267 -5.24 -14.74 -4.30
N ASP A 268 -5.76 -15.33 -5.36
CA ASP A 268 -6.06 -14.64 -6.61
C ASP A 268 -7.55 -14.24 -6.76
N SER A 269 -8.36 -14.45 -5.73
CA SER A 269 -9.81 -14.22 -5.78
C SER A 269 -10.16 -12.78 -6.16
N LEU A 270 -9.44 -11.79 -5.60
CA LEU A 270 -9.60 -10.38 -5.99
C LEU A 270 -9.23 -10.18 -7.46
N TYR A 271 -8.07 -10.70 -7.89
CA TYR A 271 -7.55 -10.48 -9.24
C TYR A 271 -8.46 -11.05 -10.32
N ARG A 272 -9.07 -12.20 -10.06
CA ARG A 272 -10.12 -12.78 -10.93
C ARG A 272 -11.34 -11.89 -10.97
N THR A 273 -11.80 -11.38 -9.82
CA THR A 273 -12.98 -10.52 -9.73
C THR A 273 -12.79 -9.19 -10.46
N ILE A 274 -11.61 -8.58 -10.31
CA ILE A 274 -11.30 -7.29 -10.96
C ILE A 274 -10.74 -7.47 -12.39
N GLU A 275 -10.45 -8.72 -12.81
CA GLU A 275 -9.87 -9.06 -14.12
C GLU A 275 -8.51 -8.37 -14.36
N TYR A 276 -7.73 -8.22 -13.27
CA TYR A 276 -6.40 -7.66 -13.33
C TYR A 276 -5.46 -8.39 -12.37
N PHE A 277 -4.33 -8.85 -12.88
CA PHE A 277 -3.24 -9.49 -12.14
C PHE A 277 -2.02 -8.58 -12.12
N PRO A 278 -1.22 -8.54 -11.03
CA PRO A 278 0.09 -7.88 -11.03
C PRO A 278 0.95 -8.38 -12.19
N GLN A 279 1.54 -7.44 -12.94
CA GLN A 279 2.29 -7.73 -14.18
C GLN A 279 3.75 -7.30 -14.09
N ILE A 280 4.10 -6.41 -13.15
CA ILE A 280 5.44 -5.84 -13.05
C ILE A 280 6.29 -6.76 -12.16
N SER A 281 7.24 -7.46 -12.76
CA SER A 281 8.22 -8.27 -12.02
C SER A 281 9.21 -7.38 -11.26
N ILE A 282 10.01 -7.97 -10.35
CA ILE A 282 11.03 -7.22 -9.61
C ILE A 282 12.10 -6.66 -10.56
N GLU A 283 12.49 -7.42 -11.58
CA GLU A 283 13.48 -7.03 -12.57
C GLU A 283 12.98 -5.81 -13.37
N GLU A 284 11.75 -5.86 -13.83
CA GLU A 284 11.15 -4.74 -14.56
C GLU A 284 10.97 -3.50 -13.64
N GLY A 285 10.52 -3.68 -12.42
CA GLY A 285 10.37 -2.58 -11.46
C GLY A 285 11.69 -1.93 -11.09
N VAL A 286 12.76 -2.72 -10.89
CA VAL A 286 14.11 -2.20 -10.63
C VAL A 286 14.68 -1.50 -11.86
N LYS A 287 14.46 -2.02 -13.08
CA LYS A 287 14.85 -1.33 -14.34
C LYS A 287 14.17 0.05 -14.46
N ARG A 288 12.90 0.16 -14.07
CA ARG A 288 12.19 1.47 -14.05
C ARG A 288 12.81 2.45 -13.06
N ILE A 289 13.21 1.98 -11.88
CA ILE A 289 13.92 2.81 -10.89
C ILE A 289 15.26 3.28 -11.45
N ALA A 290 16.04 2.39 -12.06
CA ALA A 290 17.32 2.74 -12.69
C ALA A 290 17.13 3.78 -13.81
N ALA A 291 16.19 3.57 -14.70
CA ALA A 291 15.88 4.51 -15.79
C ALA A 291 15.46 5.91 -15.26
N TYR A 292 14.63 5.92 -14.20
CA TYR A 292 14.25 7.17 -13.53
C TYR A 292 15.47 7.90 -12.97
N ARG A 293 16.36 7.22 -12.23
CA ARG A 293 17.57 7.85 -11.65
C ARG A 293 18.52 8.39 -12.73
N LEU A 294 18.74 7.62 -13.78
CA LEU A 294 19.58 8.05 -14.90
C LEU A 294 19.00 9.26 -15.66
N SER A 295 17.69 9.47 -15.62
CA SER A 295 17.06 10.65 -16.21
C SER A 295 17.15 11.92 -15.35
N GLN A 296 17.53 11.76 -14.05
CA GLN A 296 17.70 12.90 -13.11
C GLN A 296 19.16 13.34 -12.95
N SER A 297 20.12 12.52 -13.43
CA SER A 297 21.57 12.80 -13.42
C SER A 297 21.97 13.51 -14.72
#